data_2063b8dd10323473d5321bc05ba75003
#
_entry.id   2063b8dd10323473d5321bc05ba75003
#
_cell.length_a   1.000
_cell.length_b   1.000
_cell.length_c   1.000
_cell.angle_alpha   90.00
_cell.angle_beta   90.00
_cell.angle_gamma   90.00
#
_symmetry.space_group_name_H-M   'P 1'
#
loop_
_entity.id
_entity.type
_entity.pdbx_description
1 polymer ?
#
loop_
_entity_poly.entity_id
_entity_poly.type
_entity_poly.pdbx_seq_one_letter_code
_entity_poly.pdbx_strand_id
1 'polypeptide(L)'
;MPVYVIVQGKVENRGLLDQYVAKAGPAIKSHQGRTLAFDDEPEVVEGKMEYPRTVIVEFPSMTAFRAWYDSPEYQEILPLRLKAKLLISLNQYNRRVSNGRLRSGV
;
A
#
# COMPACT_ATOMS: atom_id res chain seq x y z
N MET A 1 3.50 16.93 3.10
CA MET A 1 3.73 16.25 1.81
C MET A 1 3.09 14.88 1.84
N PRO A 2 2.13 14.61 0.96
CA PRO A 2 1.44 13.31 0.99
C PRO A 2 2.36 12.15 0.66
N VAL A 3 2.01 11.00 1.22
CA VAL A 3 2.73 9.76 1.02
C VAL A 3 1.74 8.74 0.50
N TYR A 4 2.11 8.03 -0.55
CA TYR A 4 1.25 7.02 -1.15
C TYR A 4 1.85 5.64 -0.93
N VAL A 5 1.07 4.79 -0.29
CA VAL A 5 1.49 3.42 0.01
C VAL A 5 0.80 2.50 -0.98
N ILE A 6 1.59 1.71 -1.67
CA ILE A 6 1.05 0.76 -2.64
C ILE A 6 1.26 -0.64 -2.10
N VAL A 7 0.15 -1.35 -1.90
CA VAL A 7 0.18 -2.73 -1.42
C VAL A 7 -0.19 -3.61 -2.60
N GLN A 8 0.71 -4.53 -2.95
CA GLN A 8 0.49 -5.42 -4.08
C GLN A 8 0.67 -6.87 -3.66
N GLY A 9 -0.05 -7.76 -4.32
CA GLY A 9 0.06 -9.17 -4.01
C GLY A 9 -0.70 -10.03 -4.98
N LYS A 10 -0.63 -11.34 -4.72
CA LYS A 10 -1.43 -12.34 -5.42
C LYS A 10 -2.48 -12.84 -4.45
N VAL A 11 -3.65 -13.12 -4.97
CA VAL A 11 -4.70 -13.70 -4.15
C VAL A 11 -4.51 -15.22 -4.16
N GLU A 12 -3.58 -15.70 -3.34
CA GLU A 12 -3.30 -17.13 -3.23
C GLU A 12 -4.09 -17.78 -2.10
N ASN A 13 -4.36 -17.03 -1.04
CA ASN A 13 -5.13 -17.51 0.08
C ASN A 13 -6.12 -16.43 0.49
N ARG A 14 -7.35 -16.58 0.03
CA ARG A 14 -8.38 -15.58 0.26
C ARG A 14 -8.67 -15.40 1.75
N GLY A 15 -8.63 -16.47 2.51
CA GLY A 15 -8.90 -16.40 3.95
C GLY A 15 -7.89 -15.54 4.69
N LEU A 16 -6.60 -15.73 4.41
CA LEU A 16 -5.56 -14.93 5.03
C LEU A 16 -5.66 -13.46 4.60
N LEU A 17 -5.94 -13.26 3.31
CA LEU A 17 -6.07 -11.92 2.77
C LEU A 17 -7.23 -11.17 3.42
N ASP A 18 -8.38 -11.84 3.55
CA ASP A 18 -9.55 -11.23 4.16
C ASP A 18 -9.32 -10.89 5.63
N GLN A 19 -8.59 -11.74 6.35
CA GLN A 19 -8.23 -11.46 7.73
C GLN A 19 -7.34 -10.23 7.83
N TYR A 20 -6.36 -10.13 6.93
CA TYR A 20 -5.47 -8.99 6.91
C TYR A 20 -6.24 -7.69 6.62
N VAL A 21 -7.06 -7.71 5.59
CA VAL A 21 -7.82 -6.52 5.17
C VAL A 21 -8.78 -6.07 6.27
N ALA A 22 -9.45 -7.01 6.93
CA ALA A 22 -10.40 -6.69 7.97
C ALA A 22 -9.74 -5.95 9.15
N LYS A 23 -8.47 -6.24 9.40
CA LYS A 23 -7.74 -5.61 10.50
C LYS A 23 -6.95 -4.38 10.06
N ALA A 24 -6.38 -4.41 8.85
CA ALA A 24 -5.57 -3.31 8.35
C ALA A 24 -6.41 -2.07 8.02
N GLY A 25 -7.60 -2.26 7.48
CA GLY A 25 -8.45 -1.14 7.09
C GLY A 25 -8.73 -0.16 8.22
N PRO A 26 -9.29 -0.64 9.35
CA PRO A 26 -9.53 0.25 10.49
C PRO A 26 -8.28 0.93 11.02
N ALA A 27 -7.16 0.21 11.06
CA ALA A 27 -5.89 0.79 11.53
C ALA A 27 -5.43 1.91 10.61
N ILE A 28 -5.55 1.73 9.30
CA ILE A 28 -5.23 2.78 8.34
C ILE A 28 -6.06 4.01 8.60
N LYS A 29 -7.36 3.82 8.75
CA LYS A 29 -8.29 4.91 8.96
C LYS A 29 -8.02 5.66 10.25
N SER A 30 -7.69 4.94 11.32
CA SER A 30 -7.42 5.56 12.61
C SER A 30 -6.12 6.37 12.63
N HIS A 31 -5.25 6.17 11.63
CA HIS A 31 -4.00 6.90 11.50
C HIS A 31 -4.02 7.87 10.31
N GLN A 32 -5.21 8.35 9.95
CA GLN A 32 -5.38 9.38 8.91
C GLN A 32 -5.11 8.87 7.50
N GLY A 33 -5.04 7.56 7.31
CA GLY A 33 -4.88 6.98 6.00
C GLY A 33 -6.20 6.96 5.26
N ARG A 34 -6.12 7.02 3.94
CA ARG A 34 -7.30 7.00 3.08
C ARG A 34 -7.02 6.09 1.90
N THR A 35 -7.88 5.09 1.70
CA THR A 35 -7.76 4.21 0.55
C THR A 35 -8.26 4.93 -0.70
N LEU A 36 -7.40 5.10 -1.67
CA LEU A 36 -7.73 5.78 -2.91
C LEU A 36 -8.20 4.81 -3.99
N ALA A 37 -7.65 3.61 -4.01
CA ALA A 37 -7.99 2.63 -5.03
C ALA A 37 -7.80 1.24 -4.49
N PHE A 38 -8.61 0.32 -4.99
CA PHE A 38 -8.56 -1.09 -4.60
C PHE A 38 -9.01 -1.90 -5.81
N ASP A 39 -8.18 -2.82 -6.25
CA ASP A 39 -8.52 -3.67 -7.38
C ASP A 39 -7.82 -5.02 -7.24
N ASP A 40 -8.62 -6.08 -7.19
CA ASP A 40 -8.07 -7.44 -7.12
C ASP A 40 -7.61 -7.95 -8.47
N GLU A 41 -8.19 -7.43 -9.54
CA GLU A 41 -7.90 -7.89 -10.89
C GLU A 41 -7.78 -6.71 -11.86
N PRO A 42 -6.72 -5.89 -11.71
CA PRO A 42 -6.55 -4.75 -12.61
C PRO A 42 -6.33 -5.21 -14.05
N GLU A 43 -6.81 -4.43 -14.98
CA GLU A 43 -6.55 -4.68 -16.39
C GLU A 43 -5.11 -4.29 -16.70
N VAL A 44 -4.34 -5.23 -17.22
CA VAL A 44 -2.95 -4.96 -17.59
C VAL A 44 -2.93 -4.45 -19.04
N VAL A 45 -2.65 -3.17 -19.20
CA VAL A 45 -2.65 -2.54 -20.51
C VAL A 45 -1.40 -2.92 -21.29
N GLU A 46 -0.27 -2.99 -20.63
CA GLU A 46 1.00 -3.36 -21.24
C GLU A 46 1.84 -4.16 -20.26
N GLY A 47 2.54 -5.14 -20.77
CA GLY A 47 3.48 -5.92 -19.97
C GLY A 47 2.82 -7.01 -19.15
N LYS A 48 3.50 -7.38 -18.09
CA LYS A 48 3.03 -8.42 -17.17
C LYS A 48 2.97 -7.88 -15.77
N MET A 49 1.98 -8.32 -15.00
CA MET A 49 1.86 -7.94 -13.62
C MET A 49 1.89 -9.19 -12.75
N GLU A 50 2.99 -9.39 -12.04
CA GLU A 50 3.19 -10.56 -11.22
C GLU A 50 2.34 -10.54 -9.96
N TYR A 51 2.08 -9.34 -9.42
CA TYR A 51 1.28 -9.16 -8.21
C TYR A 51 0.11 -8.24 -8.54
N PRO A 52 -0.95 -8.79 -9.17
CA PRO A 52 -2.00 -7.94 -9.75
C PRO A 52 -2.87 -7.22 -8.73
N ARG A 53 -3.11 -7.82 -7.56
CA ARG A 53 -3.94 -7.15 -6.58
C ARG A 53 -3.25 -5.88 -6.10
N THR A 54 -3.94 -4.76 -6.20
CA THR A 54 -3.36 -3.45 -5.89
C THR A 54 -4.27 -2.64 -4.99
N VAL A 55 -3.69 -2.07 -3.94
CA VAL A 55 -4.39 -1.13 -3.07
C VAL A 55 -3.49 0.09 -2.92
N ILE A 56 -4.07 1.27 -3.11
CA ILE A 56 -3.34 2.52 -2.95
C ILE A 56 -3.93 3.28 -1.79
N VAL A 57 -3.08 3.62 -0.82
CA VAL A 57 -3.48 4.34 0.39
C VAL A 57 -2.69 5.63 0.47
N GLU A 58 -3.36 6.71 0.79
CA GLU A 58 -2.71 8.00 0.99
C GLU A 58 -2.65 8.35 2.47
N PHE A 59 -1.48 8.79 2.92
CA PHE A 59 -1.32 9.40 4.24
C PHE A 59 -0.91 10.87 4.04
N PRO A 60 -1.34 11.76 4.93
CA PRO A 60 -1.04 13.19 4.75
C PRO A 60 0.44 13.51 4.90
N SER A 61 1.20 12.65 5.55
CA SER A 61 2.62 12.89 5.78
C SER A 61 3.36 11.59 6.05
N MET A 62 4.67 11.64 5.98
CA MET A 62 5.50 10.50 6.37
C MET A 62 5.31 10.17 7.85
N THR A 63 5.12 11.20 8.67
CA THR A 63 4.88 11.00 10.10
C THR A 63 3.61 10.17 10.33
N ALA A 64 2.54 10.49 9.62
CA ALA A 64 1.28 9.74 9.74
C ALA A 64 1.47 8.30 9.25
N PHE A 65 2.18 8.12 8.14
CA PHE A 65 2.46 6.77 7.65
C PHE A 65 3.24 5.96 8.68
N ARG A 66 4.30 6.55 9.25
CA ARG A 66 5.10 5.85 10.25
C ARG A 66 4.30 5.53 11.50
N ALA A 67 3.43 6.44 11.91
CA ALA A 67 2.56 6.20 13.05
C ALA A 67 1.68 4.97 12.82
N TRP A 68 1.17 4.82 11.61
CA TRP A 68 0.38 3.65 11.25
C TRP A 68 1.24 2.39 11.20
N TYR A 69 2.34 2.45 10.46
CA TYR A 69 3.18 1.27 10.22
C TYR A 69 3.77 0.73 11.52
N ASP A 70 4.21 1.62 12.40
CA ASP A 70 4.83 1.24 13.67
C ASP A 70 3.83 1.04 14.79
N SER A 71 2.52 1.24 14.52
CA SER A 71 1.51 1.07 15.56
C SER A 71 1.43 -0.37 16.05
N PRO A 72 1.12 -0.59 17.32
CA PRO A 72 0.90 -1.94 17.82
C PRO A 72 -0.17 -2.68 17.04
N GLU A 73 -1.21 -1.97 16.61
CA GLU A 73 -2.30 -2.55 15.84
C GLU A 73 -1.80 -3.15 14.55
N TYR A 74 -0.96 -2.42 13.81
CA TYR A 74 -0.45 -2.93 12.55
C TYR A 74 0.60 -4.00 12.75
N GLN A 75 1.50 -3.82 13.71
CA GLN A 75 2.56 -4.80 13.97
C GLN A 75 1.98 -6.15 14.37
N GLU A 76 0.83 -6.14 15.02
CA GLU A 76 0.15 -7.35 15.41
C GLU A 76 -0.35 -8.16 14.21
N ILE A 77 -0.73 -7.48 13.13
CA ILE A 77 -1.23 -8.15 11.93
C ILE A 77 -0.16 -8.35 10.86
N LEU A 78 1.03 -7.86 11.10
CA LEU A 78 2.13 -7.99 10.15
C LEU A 78 2.37 -9.44 9.72
N PRO A 79 2.33 -10.44 10.63
CA PRO A 79 2.50 -11.83 10.20
C PRO A 79 1.47 -12.29 9.17
N LEU A 80 0.25 -11.77 9.22
CA LEU A 80 -0.76 -12.11 8.22
C LEU A 80 -0.37 -11.59 6.85
N ARG A 81 0.18 -10.38 6.79
CA ARG A 81 0.65 -9.81 5.53
C ARG A 81 1.77 -10.65 4.93
N LEU A 82 2.71 -11.06 5.76
CA LEU A 82 3.82 -11.87 5.29
C LEU A 82 3.36 -13.23 4.78
N LYS A 83 2.40 -13.84 5.47
CA LYS A 83 1.83 -15.12 5.03
C LYS A 83 1.01 -14.97 3.76
N ALA A 84 0.35 -13.84 3.59
CA ALA A 84 -0.45 -13.56 2.40
C ALA A 84 0.41 -13.10 1.23
N LYS A 85 1.72 -12.93 1.44
CA LYS A 85 2.68 -12.54 0.42
C LYS A 85 2.34 -11.21 -0.25
N LEU A 86 1.97 -10.26 0.57
CA LEU A 86 1.71 -8.90 0.10
C LEU A 86 2.99 -8.07 0.18
N LEU A 87 3.20 -7.26 -0.84
CA LEU A 87 4.31 -6.31 -0.90
C LEU A 87 3.79 -4.92 -0.59
N ILE A 88 4.59 -4.16 0.13
CA ILE A 88 4.27 -2.77 0.40
C ILE A 88 5.40 -1.91 -0.15
N SER A 89 5.05 -0.96 -0.99
CA SER A 89 6.00 0.04 -1.46
C SER A 89 5.52 1.42 -1.10
N LEU A 90 6.45 2.33 -0.96
CA LEU A 90 6.18 3.67 -0.50
C LEU A 90 6.56 4.68 -1.57
N ASN A 91 5.63 5.52 -1.94
CA ASN A 91 5.87 6.57 -2.92
C ASN A 91 5.53 7.90 -2.29
N GLN A 92 6.47 8.81 -2.33
CA GLN A 92 6.34 10.10 -1.72
C GLN A 92 6.41 11.17 -2.80
N TYR A 93 5.48 12.13 -2.76
CA TYR A 93 5.57 13.24 -3.66
C TYR A 93 6.88 13.96 -3.41
N ASN A 94 7.64 14.20 -4.48
CA ASN A 94 8.95 14.82 -4.36
C ASN A 94 8.98 16.09 -5.22
N ARG A 95 9.25 17.21 -4.61
CA ARG A 95 9.30 18.48 -5.31
C ARG A 95 10.36 18.53 -6.41
N ARG A 96 11.42 17.74 -6.25
CA ARG A 96 12.45 17.65 -7.29
C ARG A 96 11.91 17.08 -8.58
N VAL A 97 10.94 16.19 -8.48
CA VAL A 97 10.31 15.64 -9.67
C VAL A 97 9.52 16.73 -10.36
N SER A 98 8.84 17.58 -9.60
CA SER A 98 8.04 18.66 -10.17
C SER A 98 8.90 19.72 -10.88
N ASN A 99 10.22 19.71 -10.68
CA ASN A 99 11.12 20.59 -11.42
C ASN A 99 11.44 20.04 -12.82
N GLY A 100 10.69 19.07 -13.28
CA GLY A 100 10.88 18.51 -14.58
C GLY A 100 12.05 17.55 -14.70
N ARG A 101 12.61 17.18 -13.58
CA ARG A 101 13.75 16.29 -13.55
C ARG A 101 13.30 14.86 -13.37
N LEU A 102 12.48 14.40 -14.27
CA LEU A 102 12.15 12.99 -14.29
C LEU A 102 13.36 12.25 -14.77
N ARG A 103 13.92 11.49 -13.92
CA ARG A 103 15.13 10.81 -14.26
C ARG A 103 14.92 9.33 -14.27
N SER A 104 15.93 8.62 -14.65
CA SER A 104 15.99 7.18 -14.63
C SER A 104 14.94 6.55 -15.48
N GLY A 105 14.74 7.08 -16.62
CA GLY A 105 13.87 6.46 -17.57
C GLY A 105 12.43 6.38 -17.15
N VAL A 106 12.08 7.23 -16.28
CA VAL A 106 10.67 7.32 -15.95
C VAL A 106 9.96 7.96 -17.11
#